data_3487a2aedaff9f3fb947325d468728f5
#
_entry.id   3487a2aedaff9f3fb947325d468728f5
#
_cell.length_a   1.000
_cell.length_b   1.000
_cell.length_c   1.000
_cell.angle_alpha   90.00
_cell.angle_beta   90.00
_cell.angle_gamma   90.00
#
_symmetry.space_group_name_H-M   'P 1'
#
loop_
_entity.id
_entity.type
_entity.pdbx_description
1 polymer ?
#
loop_
_entity_poly.entity_id
_entity_poly.type
_entity_poly.pdbx_seq_one_letter_code
_entity_poly.pdbx_strand_id
1 'polypeptide(L)'
;MINRVLLSLSFCALFLAAGCASSKPGPMAMVTLTPTTGQMANGTVHFTQMADGSVEVQVDLMGVPPGVHGFHVHEKGDCGDDAKNAGGHFNPTSMAHGAPDAASHHAGDFGNVTADAGGNVHTSFTTRSITVTDGPNSVVGHAVVLHGNPDDLVSQPAGNAGPRIACGVVSAPMAGDMHH
;
A
#
# COMPACT_ATOMS: atom_id res chain seq x y z
N MET A 1 62.50 -25.50 -46.25
CA MET A 1 62.42 -24.88 -44.89
C MET A 1 61.19 -24.03 -44.90
N ILE A 2 60.10 -24.51 -44.25
CA ILE A 2 58.80 -23.82 -44.19
C ILE A 2 58.60 -23.32 -42.79
N ASN A 3 58.67 -21.99 -42.60
CA ASN A 3 58.43 -21.34 -41.35
C ASN A 3 56.91 -21.25 -41.06
N ARG A 4 56.43 -21.95 -40.02
CA ARG A 4 55.07 -21.82 -39.53
C ARG A 4 55.03 -20.72 -38.48
N VAL A 5 54.37 -19.62 -38.80
CA VAL A 5 54.05 -18.56 -37.85
C VAL A 5 52.76 -18.97 -37.10
N LEU A 6 52.86 -19.23 -35.82
CA LEU A 6 51.73 -19.47 -34.92
C LEU A 6 51.16 -18.12 -34.51
N LEU A 7 49.95 -17.82 -34.97
CA LEU A 7 49.18 -16.66 -34.56
C LEU A 7 48.35 -17.05 -33.30
N SER A 8 48.77 -16.57 -32.14
CA SER A 8 48.02 -16.77 -30.88
C SER A 8 46.87 -15.74 -30.80
N LEU A 9 45.62 -16.19 -30.98
CA LEU A 9 44.44 -15.39 -30.65
C LEU A 9 44.25 -15.34 -29.13
N SER A 10 44.52 -14.19 -28.52
CA SER A 10 44.11 -13.89 -27.14
C SER A 10 42.63 -13.56 -27.13
N PHE A 11 41.85 -14.45 -26.56
CA PHE A 11 40.41 -14.24 -26.33
C PHE A 11 40.26 -13.45 -25.00
N CYS A 12 40.04 -12.15 -25.12
CA CYS A 12 39.77 -11.29 -23.95
C CYS A 12 38.30 -11.48 -23.58
N ALA A 13 38.02 -12.29 -22.55
CA ALA A 13 36.67 -12.47 -21.99
C ALA A 13 36.28 -11.22 -21.20
N LEU A 14 35.39 -10.43 -21.78
CA LEU A 14 34.78 -9.29 -21.08
C LEU A 14 33.74 -9.83 -20.09
N PHE A 15 34.08 -9.88 -18.80
CA PHE A 15 33.12 -10.14 -17.74
C PHE A 15 32.27 -8.88 -17.54
N LEU A 16 31.02 -8.88 -18.05
CA LEU A 16 30.02 -7.91 -17.62
C LEU A 16 29.61 -8.28 -16.18
N ALA A 17 30.12 -7.55 -15.20
CA ALA A 17 29.59 -7.56 -13.86
C ALA A 17 28.21 -6.87 -13.90
N ALA A 18 27.13 -7.67 -13.91
CA ALA A 18 25.80 -7.18 -13.64
C ALA A 18 25.75 -6.75 -12.16
N GLY A 19 26.01 -5.47 -11.90
CA GLY A 19 25.83 -4.88 -10.60
C GLY A 19 24.35 -4.91 -10.24
N CYS A 20 23.96 -5.68 -9.22
CA CYS A 20 22.66 -5.51 -8.56
C CYS A 20 22.67 -4.11 -7.94
N ALA A 21 22.07 -3.15 -8.63
CA ALA A 21 21.79 -1.85 -8.06
C ALA A 21 20.73 -2.06 -6.97
N SER A 22 21.16 -2.10 -5.72
CA SER A 22 20.27 -1.96 -4.57
C SER A 22 19.69 -0.55 -4.64
N SER A 23 18.46 -0.42 -5.16
CA SER A 23 17.75 0.85 -5.14
C SER A 23 17.45 1.18 -3.68
N LYS A 24 17.90 2.37 -3.22
CA LYS A 24 17.47 2.88 -1.91
C LYS A 24 15.94 2.91 -1.88
N PRO A 25 15.32 2.50 -0.74
CA PRO A 25 13.88 2.71 -0.55
C PRO A 25 13.56 4.19 -0.78
N GLY A 26 12.47 4.45 -1.47
CA GLY A 26 11.95 5.80 -1.66
C GLY A 26 11.32 6.36 -0.38
N PRO A 27 10.64 7.51 -0.45
CA PRO A 27 9.89 8.06 0.66
C PRO A 27 8.93 7.04 1.25
N MET A 28 8.79 7.07 2.57
CA MET A 28 7.92 6.16 3.31
C MET A 28 6.87 6.97 4.06
N ALA A 29 5.72 6.35 4.30
CA ALA A 29 4.70 6.82 5.24
C ALA A 29 4.16 5.63 6.01
N MET A 30 3.55 5.90 7.15
CA MET A 30 2.95 4.86 7.97
C MET A 30 1.68 5.32 8.64
N VAL A 31 0.87 4.36 9.06
CA VAL A 31 -0.29 4.60 9.88
C VAL A 31 -0.42 3.49 10.93
N THR A 32 -0.78 3.89 12.15
CA THR A 32 -1.26 2.96 13.18
C THR A 32 -2.79 3.00 13.17
N LEU A 33 -3.41 1.87 12.88
CA LEU A 33 -4.85 1.70 13.00
C LEU A 33 -5.20 1.44 14.47
N THR A 34 -6.22 2.14 14.95
CA THR A 34 -6.82 1.94 16.26
C THR A 34 -8.27 1.47 16.10
N PRO A 35 -8.77 0.62 17.02
CA PRO A 35 -10.13 0.12 16.91
C PRO A 35 -11.16 1.24 17.11
N THR A 36 -12.28 1.16 16.41
CA THR A 36 -13.49 1.94 16.70
C THR A 36 -14.22 1.37 17.93
N THR A 37 -15.26 2.04 18.42
CA THR A 37 -15.96 1.65 19.64
C THR A 37 -16.44 0.20 19.58
N GLY A 38 -16.05 -0.58 20.59
CA GLY A 38 -16.44 -1.99 20.73
C GLY A 38 -15.70 -2.97 19.78
N GLN A 39 -14.73 -2.48 19.01
CA GLN A 39 -13.90 -3.30 18.11
C GLN A 39 -12.53 -3.59 18.75
N MET A 40 -11.78 -4.53 18.13
CA MET A 40 -10.45 -4.93 18.61
C MET A 40 -9.37 -4.82 17.54
N ALA A 41 -9.76 -4.60 16.29
CA ALA A 41 -8.85 -4.56 15.14
C ALA A 41 -7.86 -3.40 15.28
N ASN A 42 -6.57 -3.69 15.25
CA ASN A 42 -5.48 -2.71 15.35
C ASN A 42 -4.23 -3.19 14.63
N GLY A 43 -3.25 -2.32 14.45
CA GLY A 43 -1.96 -2.66 13.85
C GLY A 43 -1.37 -1.54 13.03
N THR A 44 -0.50 -1.86 12.06
CA THR A 44 0.23 -0.88 11.26
C THR A 44 0.09 -1.14 9.77
N VAL A 45 0.13 -0.05 9.00
CA VAL A 45 0.26 -0.11 7.55
C VAL A 45 1.44 0.77 7.14
N HIS A 46 2.33 0.22 6.32
CA HIS A 46 3.48 0.92 5.78
C HIS A 46 3.31 1.15 4.28
N PHE A 47 3.65 2.34 3.84
CA PHE A 47 3.65 2.74 2.44
C PHE A 47 5.08 3.07 2.04
N THR A 48 5.60 2.42 1.02
CA THR A 48 6.95 2.68 0.49
C THR A 48 6.86 3.07 -0.98
N GLN A 49 7.28 4.29 -1.31
CA GLN A 49 7.37 4.72 -2.70
C GLN A 49 8.50 3.97 -3.40
N MET A 50 8.20 3.28 -4.47
CA MET A 50 9.16 2.53 -5.25
C MET A 50 9.75 3.39 -6.38
N ALA A 51 10.95 3.01 -6.85
CA ALA A 51 11.65 3.74 -7.92
C ALA A 51 10.91 3.72 -9.27
N ASP A 52 10.03 2.75 -9.48
CA ASP A 52 9.21 2.62 -10.70
C ASP A 52 7.90 3.44 -10.63
N GLY A 53 7.72 4.22 -9.56
CA GLY A 53 6.55 5.06 -9.31
C GLY A 53 5.37 4.34 -8.65
N SER A 54 5.46 3.03 -8.39
CA SER A 54 4.46 2.33 -7.58
C SER A 54 4.67 2.60 -6.08
N VAL A 55 3.65 2.30 -5.27
CA VAL A 55 3.72 2.28 -3.82
C VAL A 55 3.50 0.84 -3.35
N GLU A 56 4.45 0.30 -2.60
CA GLU A 56 4.24 -0.93 -1.84
C GLU A 56 3.48 -0.58 -0.57
N VAL A 57 2.40 -1.34 -0.31
CA VAL A 57 1.57 -1.24 0.89
C VAL A 57 1.71 -2.54 1.66
N GLN A 58 2.29 -2.46 2.85
CA GLN A 58 2.43 -3.59 3.77
C GLN A 58 1.44 -3.43 4.92
N VAL A 59 0.64 -4.47 5.18
CA VAL A 59 -0.46 -4.46 6.16
C VAL A 59 -0.22 -5.53 7.21
N ASP A 60 -0.09 -5.11 8.46
CA ASP A 60 0.11 -5.96 9.63
C ASP A 60 -0.92 -5.61 10.70
N LEU A 61 -2.01 -6.39 10.78
CA LEU A 61 -3.10 -6.14 11.73
C LEU A 61 -3.37 -7.37 12.60
N MET A 62 -3.97 -7.10 13.77
CA MET A 62 -4.41 -8.13 14.71
C MET A 62 -5.78 -7.77 15.30
N GLY A 63 -6.45 -8.74 15.92
CA GLY A 63 -7.77 -8.55 16.52
C GLY A 63 -8.88 -8.29 15.49
N VAL A 64 -8.62 -8.62 14.22
CA VAL A 64 -9.60 -8.53 13.14
C VAL A 64 -10.50 -9.77 13.19
N PRO A 65 -11.82 -9.66 13.04
CA PRO A 65 -12.68 -10.83 12.88
C PRO A 65 -12.18 -11.71 11.73
N PRO A 66 -12.12 -13.05 11.87
CA PRO A 66 -11.68 -13.92 10.77
C PRO A 66 -12.54 -13.75 9.52
N GLY A 67 -11.88 -13.67 8.35
CA GLY A 67 -12.56 -13.53 7.07
C GLY A 67 -12.05 -12.37 6.22
N VAL A 68 -12.87 -11.95 5.27
CA VAL A 68 -12.53 -10.93 4.27
C VAL A 68 -13.12 -9.58 4.69
N HIS A 69 -12.33 -8.51 4.56
CA HIS A 69 -12.66 -7.17 5.02
C HIS A 69 -12.27 -6.11 3.99
N GLY A 70 -13.18 -5.19 3.69
CA GLY A 70 -12.86 -4.01 2.87
C GLY A 70 -11.76 -3.18 3.53
N PHE A 71 -10.83 -2.71 2.72
CA PHE A 71 -9.66 -1.95 3.17
C PHE A 71 -9.40 -0.78 2.23
N HIS A 72 -9.54 0.46 2.76
CA HIS A 72 -9.55 1.64 1.91
C HIS A 72 -8.82 2.82 2.52
N VAL A 73 -8.34 3.74 1.66
CA VAL A 73 -7.99 5.11 2.05
C VAL A 73 -9.23 5.99 1.90
N HIS A 74 -9.50 6.80 2.92
CA HIS A 74 -10.62 7.75 2.97
C HIS A 74 -10.16 9.19 2.76
N GLU A 75 -11.10 10.05 2.33
CA GLU A 75 -10.80 11.42 1.87
C GLU A 75 -10.29 12.37 2.96
N LYS A 76 -10.63 12.12 4.23
CA LYS A 76 -10.26 13.00 5.35
C LYS A 76 -9.42 12.26 6.38
N GLY A 77 -8.39 12.91 6.89
CA GLY A 77 -7.58 12.40 8.00
C GLY A 77 -8.24 12.63 9.36
N ASP A 78 -9.46 12.16 9.54
CA ASP A 78 -10.22 12.30 10.77
C ASP A 78 -10.94 10.99 11.11
N CYS A 79 -10.46 10.32 12.16
CA CYS A 79 -11.05 9.06 12.67
C CYS A 79 -12.14 9.25 13.73
N GLY A 80 -12.59 10.47 13.97
CA GLY A 80 -13.67 10.77 14.92
C GLY A 80 -15.02 10.14 14.52
N ASP A 81 -15.93 10.07 15.50
CA ASP A 81 -17.26 9.46 15.36
C ASP A 81 -17.23 8.06 14.75
N ASP A 82 -16.45 7.16 15.35
CA ASP A 82 -16.21 5.79 14.84
C ASP A 82 -15.79 5.79 13.36
N ALA A 83 -14.83 6.65 13.04
CA ALA A 83 -14.28 6.88 11.72
C ALA A 83 -15.27 7.45 10.69
N LYS A 84 -16.48 7.86 11.04
CA LYS A 84 -17.44 8.48 10.11
C LYS A 84 -16.92 9.81 9.57
N ASN A 85 -16.15 10.56 10.38
CA ASN A 85 -15.55 11.82 9.96
C ASN A 85 -14.55 11.66 8.82
N ALA A 86 -14.01 10.46 8.59
CA ALA A 86 -13.10 10.19 7.46
C ALA A 86 -13.77 10.38 6.08
N GLY A 87 -15.09 10.47 6.04
CA GLY A 87 -15.83 10.73 4.80
C GLY A 87 -15.91 9.51 3.87
N GLY A 88 -15.92 9.75 2.55
CA GLY A 88 -15.90 8.75 1.50
C GLY A 88 -14.50 8.23 1.22
N HIS A 89 -14.37 7.38 0.20
CA HIS A 89 -13.04 6.92 -0.26
C HIS A 89 -12.25 8.07 -0.87
N PHE A 90 -10.93 8.02 -0.76
CA PHE A 90 -10.03 8.99 -1.37
C PHE A 90 -10.11 8.93 -2.89
N ASN A 91 -10.68 9.97 -3.49
CA ASN A 91 -11.05 9.99 -4.91
C ASN A 91 -10.71 11.32 -5.58
N PRO A 92 -9.43 11.64 -5.76
CA PRO A 92 -9.00 12.93 -6.32
C PRO A 92 -9.39 13.12 -7.79
N THR A 93 -9.75 12.04 -8.49
CA THR A 93 -10.06 12.04 -9.92
C THR A 93 -11.56 11.87 -10.22
N SER A 94 -12.42 11.81 -9.19
CA SER A 94 -13.87 11.69 -9.31
C SER A 94 -14.33 10.46 -10.13
N MET A 95 -13.63 9.34 -9.97
CA MET A 95 -13.97 8.06 -10.60
C MET A 95 -15.10 7.35 -9.83
N ALA A 96 -15.72 6.35 -10.43
CA ALA A 96 -16.61 5.44 -9.72
C ALA A 96 -15.82 4.44 -8.88
N HIS A 97 -16.43 3.93 -7.78
CA HIS A 97 -15.85 2.84 -6.99
C HIS A 97 -15.68 1.57 -7.83
N GLY A 98 -14.62 0.80 -7.53
CA GLY A 98 -14.34 -0.44 -8.24
C GLY A 98 -13.19 -1.25 -7.65
N ALA A 99 -12.96 -2.41 -8.24
CA ALA A 99 -11.82 -3.24 -7.91
C ALA A 99 -10.49 -2.50 -8.17
N PRO A 100 -9.42 -2.76 -7.39
CA PRO A 100 -8.12 -2.06 -7.53
C PRO A 100 -7.48 -2.14 -8.92
N ASP A 101 -7.81 -3.17 -9.69
CA ASP A 101 -7.35 -3.41 -11.07
C ASP A 101 -8.36 -3.00 -12.15
N ALA A 102 -9.54 -2.49 -11.76
CA ALA A 102 -10.53 -2.00 -12.70
C ALA A 102 -10.06 -0.69 -13.37
N ALA A 103 -10.53 -0.46 -14.59
CA ALA A 103 -10.24 0.78 -15.32
C ALA A 103 -10.83 2.04 -14.64
N SER A 104 -11.87 1.87 -13.82
CA SER A 104 -12.48 2.91 -13.00
C SER A 104 -12.51 2.43 -11.55
N HIS A 105 -11.80 3.11 -10.69
CA HIS A 105 -11.81 2.93 -9.23
C HIS A 105 -11.32 4.21 -8.55
N HIS A 106 -11.59 4.39 -7.26
CA HIS A 106 -11.02 5.48 -6.48
C HIS A 106 -9.53 5.24 -6.22
N ALA A 107 -8.76 6.28 -6.04
CA ALA A 107 -7.36 6.12 -5.65
C ALA A 107 -7.20 5.35 -4.31
N GLY A 108 -8.18 5.46 -3.42
CA GLY A 108 -8.23 4.78 -2.14
C GLY A 108 -8.85 3.37 -2.16
N ASP A 109 -9.28 2.85 -3.30
CA ASP A 109 -9.89 1.50 -3.39
C ASP A 109 -8.78 0.44 -3.40
N PHE A 110 -8.45 -0.10 -2.23
CA PHE A 110 -7.48 -1.19 -2.09
C PHE A 110 -8.16 -2.57 -2.10
N GLY A 111 -9.49 -2.60 -2.23
CA GLY A 111 -10.28 -3.84 -2.23
C GLY A 111 -10.34 -4.47 -0.85
N ASN A 112 -9.86 -5.70 -0.72
CA ASN A 112 -10.02 -6.50 0.48
C ASN A 112 -8.69 -7.01 1.05
N VAL A 113 -8.66 -7.15 2.38
CA VAL A 113 -7.65 -7.94 3.11
C VAL A 113 -8.34 -9.15 3.76
N THR A 114 -7.56 -10.21 4.04
CA THR A 114 -8.10 -11.42 4.67
C THR A 114 -7.44 -11.65 6.02
N ALA A 115 -8.26 -11.74 7.06
CA ALA A 115 -7.81 -12.15 8.39
C ALA A 115 -7.86 -13.68 8.53
N ASP A 116 -6.80 -14.25 9.10
CA ASP A 116 -6.72 -15.68 9.42
C ASP A 116 -7.66 -16.05 10.59
N ALA A 117 -7.70 -17.35 10.94
CA ALA A 117 -8.51 -17.86 12.04
C ALA A 117 -8.09 -17.28 13.41
N GLY A 118 -6.88 -16.75 13.55
CA GLY A 118 -6.38 -16.06 14.74
C GLY A 118 -6.68 -14.57 14.77
N GLY A 119 -7.30 -14.03 13.72
CA GLY A 119 -7.59 -12.60 13.59
C GLY A 119 -6.40 -11.77 13.15
N ASN A 120 -5.41 -12.36 12.48
CA ASN A 120 -4.26 -11.64 11.97
C ASN A 120 -4.38 -11.41 10.47
N VAL A 121 -3.98 -10.21 10.03
CA VAL A 121 -3.74 -9.88 8.64
C VAL A 121 -2.25 -9.62 8.47
N HIS A 122 -1.62 -10.35 7.58
CA HIS A 122 -0.24 -10.11 7.17
C HIS A 122 -0.17 -10.23 5.65
N THR A 123 -0.09 -9.11 4.96
CA THR A 123 -0.11 -9.07 3.49
C THR A 123 0.62 -7.85 2.95
N SER A 124 1.05 -7.92 1.69
CA SER A 124 1.54 -6.76 0.95
C SER A 124 1.03 -6.78 -0.49
N PHE A 125 0.88 -5.60 -1.06
CA PHE A 125 0.53 -5.41 -2.46
C PHE A 125 1.14 -4.11 -2.98
N THR A 126 1.12 -3.91 -4.29
CA THR A 126 1.57 -2.67 -4.92
C THR A 126 0.43 -1.96 -5.63
N THR A 127 0.46 -0.63 -5.62
CA THR A 127 -0.51 0.21 -6.33
C THR A 127 0.19 1.38 -7.02
N ARG A 128 -0.44 1.94 -8.05
CA ARG A 128 -0.03 3.19 -8.72
C ARG A 128 -1.06 4.31 -8.55
N SER A 129 -2.12 4.05 -7.79
CA SER A 129 -3.23 4.98 -7.61
C SER A 129 -2.92 6.09 -6.63
N ILE A 130 -1.96 5.87 -5.74
CA ILE A 130 -1.51 6.82 -4.71
C ILE A 130 -0.01 7.09 -4.80
N THR A 131 0.44 8.12 -4.09
CA THR A 131 1.86 8.42 -3.84
C THR A 131 2.12 8.66 -2.36
N VAL A 132 3.38 8.53 -1.93
CA VAL A 132 3.83 8.96 -0.59
C VAL A 132 4.37 10.38 -0.63
N THR A 133 4.78 10.86 -1.81
CA THR A 133 5.23 12.24 -2.04
C THR A 133 4.06 13.20 -2.16
N ASP A 134 4.32 14.48 -1.91
CA ASP A 134 3.31 15.52 -2.08
C ASP A 134 2.71 15.54 -3.48
N GLY A 135 1.42 15.82 -3.54
CA GLY A 135 0.68 15.86 -4.80
C GLY A 135 -0.79 15.46 -4.63
N PRO A 136 -1.59 15.53 -5.69
CA PRO A 136 -3.03 15.30 -5.64
C PRO A 136 -3.38 13.83 -5.25
N ASN A 137 -2.47 12.90 -5.44
CA ASN A 137 -2.64 11.49 -5.08
C ASN A 137 -1.87 11.09 -3.81
N SER A 138 -1.36 12.07 -3.04
CA SER A 138 -0.65 11.77 -1.79
C SER A 138 -1.58 11.10 -0.78
N VAL A 139 -1.13 9.97 -0.23
CA VAL A 139 -1.86 9.27 0.84
C VAL A 139 -1.65 9.94 2.21
N VAL A 140 -0.60 10.75 2.35
CA VAL A 140 -0.25 11.42 3.61
C VAL A 140 -1.34 12.40 4.02
N GLY A 141 -1.76 12.32 5.28
CA GLY A 141 -2.84 13.15 5.82
C GLY A 141 -4.25 12.59 5.59
N HIS A 142 -4.40 11.48 4.88
CA HIS A 142 -5.67 10.76 4.69
C HIS A 142 -5.84 9.65 5.73
N ALA A 143 -7.08 9.20 5.96
CA ALA A 143 -7.34 8.07 6.85
C ALA A 143 -7.31 6.74 6.11
N VAL A 144 -6.69 5.71 6.73
CA VAL A 144 -6.88 4.31 6.34
C VAL A 144 -7.96 3.72 7.22
N VAL A 145 -8.92 3.02 6.61
CA VAL A 145 -10.04 2.39 7.30
C VAL A 145 -10.11 0.91 6.96
N LEU A 146 -10.25 0.08 7.99
CA LEU A 146 -10.63 -1.32 7.88
C LEU A 146 -12.13 -1.46 8.14
N HIS A 147 -12.81 -2.21 7.29
CA HIS A 147 -14.26 -2.41 7.35
C HIS A 147 -14.63 -3.78 7.94
N GLY A 148 -15.87 -3.88 8.45
CA GLY A 148 -16.37 -5.11 9.07
C GLY A 148 -16.82 -6.18 8.09
N ASN A 149 -17.14 -5.80 6.85
CA ASN A 149 -17.60 -6.72 5.80
C ASN A 149 -16.64 -6.67 4.59
N PRO A 150 -16.71 -7.66 3.70
CA PRO A 150 -16.05 -7.58 2.41
C PRO A 150 -16.55 -6.38 1.60
N ASP A 151 -15.64 -5.74 0.87
CA ASP A 151 -15.96 -4.90 -0.27
C ASP A 151 -16.43 -5.80 -1.43
N ASP A 152 -17.61 -5.53 -2.00
CA ASP A 152 -18.15 -6.27 -3.15
C ASP A 152 -17.53 -5.82 -4.49
N LEU A 153 -16.67 -4.79 -4.47
CA LEU A 153 -15.88 -4.26 -5.59
C LEU A 153 -16.70 -3.61 -6.72
N VAL A 154 -18.01 -3.44 -6.55
CA VAL A 154 -18.91 -2.95 -7.61
C VAL A 154 -19.96 -1.96 -7.12
N SER A 155 -20.48 -2.13 -5.91
CA SER A 155 -21.57 -1.28 -5.40
C SER A 155 -21.11 0.13 -5.12
N GLN A 156 -21.87 1.11 -5.63
CA GLN A 156 -21.57 2.52 -5.41
C GLN A 156 -22.18 3.01 -4.08
N PRO A 157 -21.53 3.91 -3.38
CA PRO A 157 -20.24 4.53 -3.69
C PRO A 157 -19.02 3.82 -3.07
N ALA A 158 -19.16 2.71 -2.34
CA ALA A 158 -18.12 2.18 -1.45
C ALA A 158 -18.19 0.66 -1.22
N GLY A 159 -18.70 -0.13 -2.16
CA GLY A 159 -18.62 -1.59 -2.16
C GLY A 159 -19.35 -2.30 -1.03
N ASN A 160 -20.31 -1.65 -0.36
CA ASN A 160 -21.09 -2.23 0.76
C ASN A 160 -20.22 -2.83 1.89
N ALA A 161 -19.02 -2.31 2.12
CA ALA A 161 -18.04 -2.87 3.04
C ALA A 161 -18.44 -2.81 4.53
N GLY A 162 -19.60 -2.25 4.84
CA GLY A 162 -20.20 -2.27 6.18
C GLY A 162 -19.55 -1.31 7.18
N PRO A 163 -19.61 -1.62 8.51
CA PRO A 163 -19.11 -0.73 9.53
C PRO A 163 -17.58 -0.56 9.45
N ARG A 164 -17.10 0.59 9.95
CA ARG A 164 -15.67 0.87 10.09
C ARG A 164 -15.19 0.31 11.41
N ILE A 165 -14.27 -0.64 11.40
CA ILE A 165 -13.84 -1.37 12.59
C ILE A 165 -12.46 -0.93 13.11
N ALA A 166 -11.64 -0.30 12.25
CA ALA A 166 -10.41 0.37 12.67
C ALA A 166 -10.10 1.54 11.73
N CYS A 167 -9.42 2.55 12.26
CA CYS A 167 -9.04 3.75 11.54
C CYS A 167 -7.72 4.31 12.05
N GLY A 168 -6.97 4.95 11.16
CA GLY A 168 -5.77 5.71 11.50
C GLY A 168 -5.45 6.72 10.41
N VAL A 169 -4.70 7.78 10.77
CA VAL A 169 -4.30 8.83 9.81
C VAL A 169 -2.85 8.58 9.38
N VAL A 170 -2.63 8.57 8.07
CA VAL A 170 -1.30 8.35 7.50
C VAL A 170 -0.41 9.55 7.77
N SER A 171 0.75 9.28 8.34
CA SER A 171 1.80 10.27 8.59
C SER A 171 3.06 9.93 7.80
N ALA A 172 3.76 10.95 7.32
CA ALA A 172 5.12 10.77 6.82
C ALA A 172 6.06 10.43 8.00
N PRO A 173 7.12 9.64 7.80
CA PRO A 173 8.13 9.42 8.82
C PRO A 173 8.71 10.76 9.26
N MET A 174 8.87 10.96 10.55
CA MET A 174 9.63 12.13 11.04
C MET A 174 11.08 11.99 10.56
N ALA A 175 11.65 13.08 10.06
CA ALA A 175 13.02 13.13 9.50
C ALA A 175 14.12 12.86 10.55
N GLY A 176 13.95 11.88 11.41
CA GLY A 176 14.84 11.46 12.48
C GLY A 176 15.07 9.96 12.60
N ASP A 177 14.22 9.14 11.98
CA ASP A 177 14.28 7.68 12.16
C ASP A 177 15.13 6.94 11.12
N MET A 178 15.90 7.66 10.31
CA MET A 178 16.91 7.03 9.44
C MET A 178 18.25 6.90 10.19
N HIS A 179 18.25 6.27 11.34
CA HIS A 179 19.49 5.81 11.98
C HIS A 179 19.73 4.34 11.64
N HIS A 180 20.71 4.16 10.79
CA HIS A 180 21.67 3.12 10.43
C HIS A 180 21.51 1.71 11.02
#